data_2b87b3743c0605a058d8df9da4275604
#
_entry.id   2b87b3743c0605a058d8df9da4275604
#
_cell.length_a   1.000
_cell.length_b   1.000
_cell.length_c   1.000
_cell.angle_alpha   90.00
_cell.angle_beta   90.00
_cell.angle_gamma   90.00
#
_symmetry.space_group_name_H-M   'P 1'
#
loop_
_entity.id
_entity.type
_entity.pdbx_description
1 polymer ?
#
loop_
_entity_poly.entity_id
_entity_poly.type
_entity_poly.pdbx_seq_one_letter_code
_entity_poly.pdbx_strand_id
1 'polypeptide(L)'
;MHANNEWECTLEILIDCCLDELHQAIINAIGFDDDHMYEFCIGSSYYSRNALRIACDDDKIDQETIEIVLSNMKGKKLFYMFDYGDSWLFQINKSRKKRFNEIPDTFYPRVVLESGDKPEQYPDWDE
;
A
#
# COMPACT_ATOMS: atom_id res chain seq x y z
N MET A 1 8.08 0.48 -16.05
CA MET A 1 6.74 1.03 -15.97
C MET A 1 5.68 -0.06 -16.06
N HIS A 2 4.68 0.05 -15.23
CA HIS A 2 3.68 -1.00 -15.09
C HIS A 2 2.32 -0.49 -15.51
N ALA A 3 2.21 -0.20 -16.79
CA ALA A 3 1.08 0.53 -17.34
C ALA A 3 -0.23 -0.25 -17.30
N ASN A 4 -0.17 -1.56 -17.18
CA ASN A 4 -1.37 -2.39 -17.26
C ASN A 4 -1.87 -2.82 -15.89
N ASN A 5 -1.65 -2.01 -14.89
CA ASN A 5 -2.07 -2.32 -13.55
C ASN A 5 -3.56 -2.22 -13.41
N GLU A 6 -4.24 -3.22 -13.90
CA GLU A 6 -5.66 -3.35 -13.67
C GLU A 6 -5.97 -4.14 -12.42
N TRP A 7 -4.93 -4.62 -11.74
CA TRP A 7 -5.12 -5.38 -10.51
C TRP A 7 -5.50 -4.46 -9.36
N GLU A 8 -6.52 -4.87 -8.64
CA GLU A 8 -6.97 -4.19 -7.42
C GLU A 8 -7.26 -5.21 -6.36
N CYS A 9 -7.03 -4.86 -5.12
CA CYS A 9 -7.53 -5.65 -4.01
C CYS A 9 -8.05 -4.76 -2.90
N THR A 10 -8.98 -5.29 -2.13
CA THR A 10 -9.48 -4.62 -0.93
C THR A 10 -8.99 -5.39 0.27
N LEU A 11 -8.36 -4.66 1.19
CA LEU A 11 -7.84 -5.21 2.43
C LEU A 11 -8.70 -4.73 3.60
N GLU A 12 -8.95 -5.61 4.53
CA GLU A 12 -9.44 -5.23 5.86
C GLU A 12 -8.24 -5.24 6.80
N ILE A 13 -7.97 -4.11 7.44
CA ILE A 13 -6.84 -3.96 8.34
C ILE A 13 -7.27 -3.29 9.63
N LEU A 14 -6.50 -3.51 10.68
CA LEU A 14 -6.71 -2.83 11.95
C LEU A 14 -6.23 -1.38 11.84
N ILE A 15 -6.95 -0.45 12.44
CA ILE A 15 -6.62 0.98 12.33
C ILE A 15 -5.33 1.35 13.05
N ASP A 16 -4.90 0.54 14.01
CA ASP A 16 -3.64 0.74 14.71
C ASP A 16 -2.45 0.05 14.03
N CYS A 17 -2.67 -0.53 12.86
CA CYS A 17 -1.63 -1.07 12.02
C CYS A 17 -0.69 0.06 11.57
N CYS A 18 0.61 -0.13 11.66
CA CYS A 18 1.57 0.88 11.21
C CYS A 18 1.85 0.73 9.71
N LEU A 19 2.58 1.71 9.16
CA LEU A 19 2.88 1.72 7.72
C LEU A 19 3.71 0.50 7.30
N ASP A 20 4.64 0.04 8.14
CA ASP A 20 5.42 -1.15 7.81
C ASP A 20 4.54 -2.39 7.73
N GLU A 21 3.57 -2.51 8.62
CA GLU A 21 2.61 -3.61 8.57
C GLU A 21 1.70 -3.52 7.34
N LEU A 22 1.35 -2.30 6.92
CA LEU A 22 0.61 -2.11 5.68
C LEU A 22 1.44 -2.53 4.47
N HIS A 23 2.73 -2.19 4.46
CA HIS A 23 3.66 -2.65 3.43
C HIS A 23 3.65 -4.18 3.35
N GLN A 24 3.78 -4.86 4.48
CA GLN A 24 3.76 -6.33 4.52
C GLN A 24 2.45 -6.88 3.96
N ALA A 25 1.33 -6.24 4.31
CA ALA A 25 0.02 -6.66 3.81
C ALA A 25 -0.08 -6.54 2.29
N ILE A 26 0.42 -5.45 1.72
CA ILE A 26 0.40 -5.22 0.28
C ILE A 26 1.30 -6.24 -0.44
N ILE A 27 2.51 -6.43 0.06
CA ILE A 27 3.47 -7.37 -0.54
C ILE A 27 2.89 -8.79 -0.53
N ASN A 28 2.28 -9.20 0.58
CA ASN A 28 1.67 -10.52 0.69
C ASN A 28 0.46 -10.66 -0.25
N ALA A 29 -0.34 -9.61 -0.37
CA ALA A 29 -1.53 -9.63 -1.22
C ALA A 29 -1.16 -9.77 -2.71
N ILE A 30 -0.12 -9.06 -3.15
CA ILE A 30 0.31 -9.09 -4.54
C ILE A 30 1.23 -10.27 -4.84
N GLY A 31 1.82 -10.88 -3.81
CA GLY A 31 2.68 -12.04 -3.99
C GLY A 31 4.10 -11.72 -4.41
N PHE A 32 4.56 -10.52 -4.12
CA PHE A 32 5.95 -10.13 -4.41
C PHE A 32 6.90 -10.59 -3.33
N ASP A 33 8.16 -10.76 -3.70
CA ASP A 33 9.24 -10.93 -2.73
C ASP A 33 9.58 -9.57 -2.14
N ASP A 34 9.75 -9.51 -0.82
CA ASP A 34 10.08 -8.28 -0.10
C ASP A 34 11.59 -8.08 -0.09
N ASP A 35 12.15 -7.80 -1.26
CA ASP A 35 13.59 -7.74 -1.48
C ASP A 35 14.08 -6.36 -1.96
N HIS A 36 13.23 -5.33 -1.85
CA HIS A 36 13.57 -3.97 -2.26
C HIS A 36 13.05 -2.94 -1.27
N MET A 37 13.55 -1.72 -1.41
CA MET A 37 13.09 -0.59 -0.60
C MET A 37 11.73 -0.11 -1.09
N TYR A 38 11.02 0.59 -0.22
CA TYR A 38 9.70 1.12 -0.50
C TYR A 38 9.49 2.46 0.19
N GLU A 39 8.44 3.15 -0.20
CA GLU A 39 8.02 4.37 0.49
C GLU A 39 6.52 4.58 0.37
N PHE A 40 5.97 5.33 1.31
CA PHE A 40 4.62 5.87 1.22
C PHE A 40 4.69 7.35 0.90
N CYS A 41 3.68 7.85 0.20
CA CYS A 41 3.64 9.24 -0.21
C CYS A 41 2.23 9.79 -0.08
N ILE A 42 2.10 10.96 0.53
CA ILE A 42 0.82 11.65 0.67
C ILE A 42 0.92 12.95 -0.12
N GLY A 43 0.11 13.08 -1.16
CA GLY A 43 0.15 14.27 -2.00
C GLY A 43 -0.98 14.29 -3.01
N SER A 44 -1.05 15.35 -3.81
CA SER A 44 -2.03 15.44 -4.90
C SER A 44 -1.70 14.47 -6.03
N SER A 45 -0.41 14.17 -6.19
CA SER A 45 0.10 13.10 -7.05
C SER A 45 1.38 12.56 -6.44
N TYR A 46 1.84 11.42 -6.92
CA TYR A 46 3.09 10.84 -6.40
C TYR A 46 4.29 11.76 -6.63
N TYR A 47 4.29 12.47 -7.76
CA TYR A 47 5.43 13.33 -8.14
C TYR A 47 5.26 14.77 -7.70
N SER A 48 4.26 15.08 -6.88
CA SER A 48 4.06 16.44 -6.37
C SER A 48 5.24 16.88 -5.52
N ARG A 49 5.66 18.14 -5.70
CA ARG A 49 6.78 18.71 -4.91
C ARG A 49 6.45 18.80 -3.43
N ASN A 50 5.19 18.99 -3.11
CA ASN A 50 4.75 19.17 -1.73
C ASN A 50 4.31 17.87 -1.09
N ALA A 51 4.57 16.73 -1.75
CA ALA A 51 4.18 15.43 -1.21
C ALA A 51 5.03 15.10 0.02
N LEU A 52 4.37 14.60 1.04
CA LEU A 52 5.04 14.07 2.21
C LEU A 52 5.45 12.62 1.91
N ARG A 53 6.74 12.31 2.03
CA ARG A 53 7.27 10.98 1.76
C ARG A 53 7.77 10.34 3.04
N ILE A 54 7.42 9.09 3.24
CA ILE A 54 7.89 8.30 4.38
C ILE A 54 8.53 7.04 3.82
N ALA A 55 9.86 7.04 3.81
CA ALA A 55 10.63 5.92 3.27
C ALA A 55 10.76 4.79 4.28
N CYS A 56 11.13 3.62 3.81
CA CYS A 56 11.22 2.43 4.65
C CYS A 56 12.26 2.53 5.76
N ASP A 57 13.23 3.43 5.63
CA ASP A 57 14.25 3.67 6.66
C ASP A 57 13.91 4.87 7.57
N ASP A 58 12.75 5.49 7.40
CA ASP A 58 12.29 6.56 8.27
C ASP A 58 11.71 5.96 9.54
N ASP A 59 12.01 6.57 10.69
CA ASP A 59 11.49 6.12 11.98
C ASP A 59 9.97 6.10 12.03
N LYS A 60 9.32 6.95 11.24
CA LYS A 60 7.86 7.00 11.18
C LYS A 60 7.23 5.76 10.58
N ILE A 61 8.00 4.94 9.90
CA ILE A 61 7.46 3.78 9.17
C ILE A 61 6.80 2.77 10.12
N ASP A 62 7.31 2.64 11.33
CA ASP A 62 6.73 1.75 12.32
C ASP A 62 6.03 2.48 13.46
N GLN A 63 5.96 3.81 13.40
CA GLN A 63 5.29 4.63 14.42
C GLN A 63 3.96 5.20 13.93
N GLU A 64 3.87 5.55 12.62
CA GLU A 64 2.63 6.09 12.07
C GLU A 64 1.62 4.98 11.83
N THR A 65 0.44 5.13 12.41
CA THR A 65 -0.64 4.17 12.19
C THR A 65 -1.50 4.59 11.00
N ILE A 66 -2.27 3.64 10.48
CA ILE A 66 -3.21 3.91 9.40
C ILE A 66 -4.20 5.00 9.81
N GLU A 67 -4.66 4.98 11.05
CA GLU A 67 -5.59 5.99 11.55
C GLU A 67 -4.98 7.39 11.48
N ILE A 68 -3.73 7.55 11.92
CA ILE A 68 -3.04 8.83 11.89
C ILE A 68 -2.85 9.30 10.44
N VAL A 69 -2.42 8.40 9.58
CA VAL A 69 -2.20 8.72 8.15
C VAL A 69 -3.49 9.20 7.50
N LEU A 70 -4.59 8.46 7.69
CA LEU A 70 -5.87 8.83 7.11
C LEU A 70 -6.38 10.17 7.64
N SER A 71 -6.13 10.45 8.93
CA SER A 71 -6.54 11.71 9.55
C SER A 71 -5.80 12.91 8.97
N ASN A 72 -4.58 12.70 8.50
CA ASN A 72 -3.71 13.79 8.02
C ASN A 72 -3.75 13.98 6.51
N MET A 73 -4.53 13.21 5.78
CA MET A 73 -4.53 13.30 4.31
C MET A 73 -5.15 14.58 3.78
N LYS A 74 -6.21 15.06 4.41
CA LYS A 74 -6.83 16.36 4.06
C LYS A 74 -7.14 16.51 2.56
N GLY A 75 -7.77 15.51 1.98
CA GLY A 75 -8.12 15.52 0.57
C GLY A 75 -7.01 15.12 -0.38
N LYS A 76 -5.84 14.83 0.12
CA LYS A 76 -4.74 14.31 -0.69
C LYS A 76 -4.86 12.81 -0.86
N LYS A 77 -4.02 12.26 -1.72
CA LYS A 77 -4.01 10.84 -2.04
C LYS A 77 -2.85 10.15 -1.34
N LEU A 78 -3.02 8.88 -1.04
CA LEU A 78 -1.97 8.04 -0.48
C LEU A 78 -1.46 7.10 -1.56
N PHE A 79 -0.13 7.07 -1.71
CA PHE A 79 0.55 6.22 -2.67
C PHE A 79 1.54 5.33 -1.94
N TYR A 80 1.78 4.17 -2.52
CA TYR A 80 2.80 3.22 -2.06
C TYR A 80 3.66 2.85 -3.25
N MET A 81 4.96 3.00 -3.11
CA MET A 81 5.90 2.64 -4.17
C MET A 81 6.90 1.64 -3.65
N PHE A 82 7.06 0.55 -4.39
CA PHE A 82 7.96 -0.54 -4.07
C PHE A 82 8.99 -0.68 -5.19
N ASP A 83 10.25 -0.84 -4.82
CA ASP A 83 11.35 -1.05 -5.76
C ASP A 83 11.58 0.19 -6.63
N TYR A 84 12.48 1.07 -6.21
CA TYR A 84 12.78 2.32 -6.91
C TYR A 84 13.27 2.09 -8.35
N GLY A 85 13.90 0.94 -8.62
CA GLY A 85 14.35 0.61 -9.97
C GLY A 85 13.20 0.33 -10.92
N ASP A 86 12.26 -0.51 -10.50
CA ASP A 86 11.11 -0.89 -11.32
C ASP A 86 9.88 0.00 -11.09
N SER A 87 9.86 0.74 -9.99
CA SER A 87 8.82 1.72 -9.68
C SER A 87 7.40 1.14 -9.69
N TRP A 88 7.18 0.11 -8.87
CA TRP A 88 5.84 -0.44 -8.66
C TRP A 88 5.03 0.55 -7.83
N LEU A 89 4.15 1.28 -8.48
CA LEU A 89 3.38 2.35 -7.86
C LEU A 89 1.91 1.96 -7.69
N PHE A 90 1.40 2.11 -6.48
CA PHE A 90 0.01 1.81 -6.15
C PHE A 90 -0.63 3.02 -5.50
N GLN A 91 -1.89 3.24 -5.81
CA GLN A 91 -2.70 4.23 -5.10
C GLN A 91 -3.55 3.49 -4.07
N ILE A 92 -3.59 4.00 -2.85
CA ILE A 92 -4.33 3.40 -1.76
C ILE A 92 -5.52 4.30 -1.46
N ASN A 93 -6.71 3.74 -1.55
CA ASN A 93 -7.94 4.48 -1.30
C ASN A 93 -8.68 3.86 -0.12
N LYS A 94 -9.26 4.71 0.71
CA LYS A 94 -10.15 4.25 1.75
C LYS A 94 -11.45 3.78 1.11
N SER A 95 -11.92 2.60 1.50
CA SER A 95 -13.20 2.09 1.03
C SER A 95 -14.35 3.00 1.50
N ARG A 96 -15.41 3.08 0.72
CA ARG A 96 -16.63 3.79 1.11
C ARG A 96 -17.41 3.07 2.20
N LYS A 97 -17.09 1.82 2.43
CA LYS A 97 -17.72 1.02 3.47
C LYS A 97 -17.38 1.60 4.84
N LYS A 98 -18.35 1.63 5.75
CA LYS A 98 -18.13 2.14 7.10
C LYS A 98 -17.18 1.23 7.85
N ARG A 99 -16.44 1.82 8.79
CA ARG A 99 -15.64 1.05 9.74
C ARG A 99 -16.56 0.09 10.48
N PHE A 100 -16.02 -1.04 10.83
CA PHE A 100 -16.74 -2.04 11.61
C PHE A 100 -15.80 -2.57 12.69
N ASN A 101 -16.38 -3.19 13.70
CA ASN A 101 -15.60 -3.78 14.77
C ASN A 101 -14.92 -5.04 14.26
N GLU A 102 -13.73 -5.28 14.78
CA GLU A 102 -12.96 -6.47 14.50
C GLU A 102 -13.80 -7.73 14.81
N ILE A 103 -13.78 -8.69 13.88
CA ILE A 103 -14.55 -9.93 14.00
C ILE A 103 -13.73 -10.92 14.81
N PRO A 104 -14.28 -11.51 15.88
CA PRO A 104 -13.53 -12.50 16.67
C PRO A 104 -13.05 -13.66 15.79
N ASP A 105 -11.89 -14.20 16.13
CA ASP A 105 -11.26 -15.34 15.44
C ASP A 105 -10.93 -15.08 13.98
N THR A 106 -10.74 -13.82 13.63
CA THR A 106 -10.39 -13.41 12.28
C THR A 106 -8.99 -12.79 12.31
N PHE A 107 -8.15 -13.20 11.35
CA PHE A 107 -6.81 -12.64 11.22
C PHE A 107 -6.84 -11.40 10.33
N TYR A 108 -6.16 -10.35 10.77
CA TYR A 108 -5.97 -9.11 10.00
C TYR A 108 -4.48 -8.84 9.84
N PRO A 109 -4.03 -8.27 8.71
CA PRO A 109 -4.83 -7.87 7.56
C PRO A 109 -5.29 -9.07 6.74
N ARG A 110 -6.38 -8.88 5.98
CA ARG A 110 -6.84 -9.92 5.06
C ARG A 110 -7.38 -9.33 3.78
N VAL A 111 -7.23 -10.06 2.68
CA VAL A 111 -7.81 -9.69 1.40
C VAL A 111 -9.26 -10.16 1.38
N VAL A 112 -10.19 -9.26 1.10
CA VAL A 112 -11.62 -9.60 1.04
C VAL A 112 -12.18 -9.49 -0.38
N LEU A 113 -11.47 -8.82 -1.27
CA LEU A 113 -11.90 -8.68 -2.66
C LEU A 113 -10.67 -8.47 -3.52
N GLU A 114 -10.65 -9.11 -4.68
CA GLU A 114 -9.54 -8.97 -5.61
C GLU A 114 -10.09 -9.03 -7.02
N SER A 115 -9.58 -8.18 -7.91
CA SER A 115 -9.95 -8.18 -9.33
C SER A 115 -8.74 -7.88 -10.19
N GLY A 116 -8.79 -8.36 -11.42
CA GLY A 116 -7.70 -8.20 -12.37
C GLY A 116 -6.59 -9.22 -12.15
N ASP A 117 -5.61 -9.18 -13.03
CA ASP A 117 -4.47 -10.10 -12.99
C ASP A 117 -3.35 -9.50 -12.15
N LYS A 118 -2.77 -10.30 -11.26
CA LYS A 118 -1.63 -9.84 -10.49
C LYS A 118 -0.44 -9.56 -11.40
N PRO A 119 0.25 -8.43 -11.20
CA PRO A 119 1.46 -8.17 -11.97
C PRO A 119 2.57 -9.15 -11.56
N GLU A 120 3.50 -9.38 -12.46
CA GLU A 120 4.68 -10.20 -12.19
C GLU A 120 5.81 -9.28 -11.77
N GLN A 121 6.40 -9.57 -10.62
CA GLN A 121 7.52 -8.77 -10.09
C GLN A 121 8.73 -8.85 -11.02
N TYR A 122 9.07 -10.04 -11.48
CA TYR A 122 10.22 -10.30 -12.33
C TYR A 122 9.76 -11.08 -13.57
N PRO A 123 9.20 -10.38 -14.59
CA PRO A 123 8.76 -11.07 -15.79
C PRO A 123 9.95 -11.72 -16.50
N ASP A 124 9.68 -12.84 -17.17
CA ASP A 124 10.69 -13.52 -17.97
C ASP A 124 10.77 -12.86 -19.35
N TRP A 125 11.81 -12.05 -19.57
CA TRP A 125 11.99 -11.33 -20.81
C TRP A 125 12.67 -12.16 -21.90
N ASP A 126 13.12 -13.37 -21.58
CA ASP A 126 13.83 -14.23 -22.52
C ASP A 126 12.90 -15.12 -23.35
N GLU A 127 11.64 -15.04 -23.13
CA GLU A 127 10.63 -15.83 -23.83
C GLU A 127 10.28 -15.32 -25.23
#